data_37f2f09c3182c2ec27ed7387b6bc1786
#
_entry.id   37f2f09c3182c2ec27ed7387b6bc1786
#
_cell.length_a   1.000
_cell.length_b   1.000
_cell.length_c   1.000
_cell.angle_alpha   90.00
_cell.angle_beta   90.00
_cell.angle_gamma   90.00
#
_symmetry.space_group_name_H-M   'P 1'
#
loop_
_entity.id
_entity.type
_entity.pdbx_description
1 polymer ?
#
loop_
_entity_poly.entity_id
_entity_poly.type
_entity_poly.pdbx_seq_one_letter_code
_entity_poly.pdbx_strand_id
1 'polypeptide(L)'
;MALTGLKSGGEFNILEGKLVLSTGVVIDLVPGNSIIALSLFENIESHTIGGVMTIQDSVNLGSVGPIIGQEYFKLKIATPGLDTNKEYNIDFTDNSFMITALRRRVDIGNGVQASVLHFSSRELTTNARQRVSRTLVGTYSDIVKKMLRTDLDSGKPFYVEDSVGNKKIVAPNAKPFDVIQVATKYAISRKHNDPTYIFWESMRGFNFRTLGNMYSKTPIITYQYTIPGTRYTDGKLDIELETSAIENFTITGTPDTLRNYESGVYSSSLIVHDIISKSYQKHTYNYIDSFGDQRHIDKKQARPILNNIPLTPGGDNLTSFPSRQFLKPTVGFNIDESYQDDSYQYHFTSERLPKSIQSRTSQMTMIDGLSLNIDVTGSTLVCAGDIVGIIIPNTAANIEGNDTEDSLFKGNFLVKTIRHDFDMNPAGRHSMSMQVVKDSMTKNIPSPNNNFEPKQIAKPLTFKEFDDTGILT
;
A
#
# COMPACT_ATOMS: atom_id res chain seq x y z
N MET A 1 -21.78 10.89 -2.84
CA MET A 1 -21.75 12.24 -2.24
C MET A 1 -21.71 13.21 -3.41
N ALA A 2 -22.75 14.01 -3.64
CA ALA A 2 -22.75 14.95 -4.76
C ALA A 2 -21.73 16.07 -4.47
N LEU A 3 -20.75 16.24 -5.34
CA LEU A 3 -19.75 17.32 -5.27
C LEU A 3 -20.40 18.61 -5.80
N THR A 4 -21.14 19.29 -4.92
CA THR A 4 -21.80 20.56 -5.26
C THR A 4 -20.75 21.67 -5.24
N GLY A 5 -20.55 22.35 -6.36
CA GLY A 5 -19.65 23.50 -6.47
C GLY A 5 -18.51 23.37 -7.49
N LEU A 6 -18.27 22.16 -8.03
CA LEU A 6 -17.33 21.95 -9.13
C LEU A 6 -17.90 22.49 -10.46
N LYS A 7 -17.06 23.17 -11.21
CA LYS A 7 -17.36 23.59 -12.59
C LYS A 7 -16.83 22.62 -13.64
N SER A 8 -15.75 21.91 -13.28
CA SER A 8 -15.12 20.87 -14.09
C SER A 8 -14.45 19.83 -13.20
N GLY A 9 -14.22 18.64 -13.73
CA GLY A 9 -13.43 17.62 -13.02
C GLY A 9 -11.98 18.05 -12.84
N GLY A 10 -11.41 17.74 -11.67
CA GLY A 10 -10.04 18.10 -11.34
C GLY A 10 -9.81 19.56 -10.95
N GLU A 11 -10.88 20.31 -10.67
CA GLU A 11 -10.74 21.67 -10.12
C GLU A 11 -10.17 21.63 -8.70
N PHE A 12 -9.24 22.52 -8.39
CA PHE A 12 -8.63 22.63 -7.08
C PHE A 12 -8.27 24.07 -6.75
N ASN A 13 -8.15 24.37 -5.46
CA ASN A 13 -7.71 25.65 -4.96
C ASN A 13 -6.50 25.47 -4.04
N ILE A 14 -5.41 26.18 -4.32
CA ILE A 14 -4.32 26.30 -3.35
C ILE A 14 -4.66 27.42 -2.39
N LEU A 15 -5.01 27.06 -1.16
CA LEU A 15 -5.39 27.99 -0.12
C LEU A 15 -4.14 28.56 0.61
N GLU A 16 -3.07 27.78 0.67
CA GLU A 16 -1.78 28.21 1.22
C GLU A 16 -0.64 27.46 0.51
N GLY A 17 0.39 28.22 0.12
CA GLY A 17 1.62 27.70 -0.49
C GLY A 17 2.78 28.58 -0.08
N LYS A 18 3.40 28.34 1.10
CA LYS A 18 4.43 29.20 1.67
C LYS A 18 5.73 28.43 1.88
N LEU A 19 6.82 29.05 1.44
CA LEU A 19 8.18 28.58 1.70
C LEU A 19 8.77 29.40 2.84
N VAL A 20 9.14 28.75 3.93
CA VAL A 20 9.80 29.37 5.07
C VAL A 20 11.29 29.08 4.98
N LEU A 21 12.09 30.09 4.68
CA LEU A 21 13.53 29.96 4.53
C LEU A 21 14.23 29.76 5.89
N SER A 22 15.45 29.25 5.84
CA SER A 22 16.30 29.07 7.03
C SER A 22 16.59 30.39 7.76
N THR A 23 16.50 31.53 7.08
CA THR A 23 16.60 32.88 7.63
C THR A 23 15.35 33.33 8.39
N GLY A 24 14.26 32.58 8.34
CA GLY A 24 12.96 32.93 8.90
C GLY A 24 12.08 33.78 7.96
N VAL A 25 12.58 34.13 6.78
CA VAL A 25 11.77 34.82 5.77
C VAL A 25 10.72 33.89 5.21
N VAL A 26 9.48 34.35 5.11
CA VAL A 26 8.36 33.61 4.54
C VAL A 26 8.06 34.13 3.15
N ILE A 27 8.09 33.24 2.17
CA ILE A 27 7.78 33.57 0.77
C ILE A 27 6.45 32.91 0.45
N ASP A 28 5.47 33.71 0.04
CA ASP A 28 4.19 33.21 -0.44
C ASP A 28 4.32 32.90 -1.94
N LEU A 29 4.08 31.66 -2.31
CA LEU A 29 4.19 31.16 -3.68
C LEU A 29 2.87 31.21 -4.45
N VAL A 30 1.74 31.46 -3.77
CA VAL A 30 0.41 31.49 -4.39
C VAL A 30 0.20 32.79 -5.20
N PRO A 31 0.48 33.99 -4.67
CA PRO A 31 0.42 35.21 -5.46
C PRO A 31 1.48 35.19 -6.57
N GLY A 32 1.08 35.43 -7.80
CA GLY A 32 1.98 35.47 -8.96
C GLY A 32 2.26 34.12 -9.62
N ASN A 33 1.50 33.08 -9.25
CA ASN A 33 1.61 31.74 -9.85
C ASN A 33 3.05 31.20 -9.89
N SER A 34 3.78 31.37 -8.77
CA SER A 34 5.17 30.91 -8.69
C SER A 34 5.29 29.39 -8.73
N ILE A 35 4.25 28.64 -8.37
CA ILE A 35 4.21 27.18 -8.51
C ILE A 35 3.75 26.85 -9.93
N ILE A 36 4.57 26.13 -10.69
CA ILE A 36 4.22 25.66 -12.05
C ILE A 36 3.52 24.32 -11.97
N ALA A 37 4.11 23.39 -11.21
CA ALA A 37 3.60 22.04 -11.03
C ALA A 37 3.97 21.52 -9.64
N LEU A 38 3.09 20.70 -9.07
CA LEU A 38 3.27 20.07 -7.77
C LEU A 38 2.82 18.62 -7.87
N SER A 39 3.69 17.70 -7.49
CA SER A 39 3.35 16.27 -7.37
C SER A 39 3.50 15.81 -5.92
N LEU A 40 2.50 15.13 -5.39
CA LEU A 40 2.51 14.48 -4.08
C LEU A 40 2.40 12.97 -4.25
N PHE A 41 3.16 12.22 -3.46
CA PHE A 41 3.23 10.77 -3.53
C PHE A 41 2.81 10.15 -2.20
N GLU A 42 1.80 9.30 -2.24
CA GLU A 42 1.40 8.43 -1.14
C GLU A 42 1.62 6.97 -1.50
N ASN A 43 2.08 6.17 -0.54
CA ASN A 43 2.26 4.74 -0.72
C ASN A 43 2.12 4.03 0.62
N ILE A 44 1.30 2.99 0.71
CA ILE A 44 1.15 2.19 1.94
C ILE A 44 2.43 1.46 2.36
N GLU A 45 3.39 1.31 1.46
CA GLU A 45 4.70 0.72 1.74
C GLU A 45 5.77 1.76 2.12
N SER A 46 5.46 3.06 2.02
CA SER A 46 6.34 4.16 2.41
C SER A 46 5.97 4.71 3.78
N HIS A 47 6.96 4.96 4.62
CA HIS A 47 6.69 5.49 5.96
C HIS A 47 6.20 6.94 5.95
N THR A 48 6.55 7.72 4.93
CA THR A 48 6.23 9.15 4.86
C THR A 48 5.80 9.58 3.46
N ILE A 49 5.01 10.64 3.41
CA ILE A 49 4.69 11.34 2.16
C ILE A 49 5.90 12.13 1.69
N GLY A 50 6.07 12.19 0.38
CA GLY A 50 7.03 13.06 -0.28
C GLY A 50 6.41 13.72 -1.51
N GLY A 51 7.12 14.67 -2.06
CA GLY A 51 6.67 15.35 -3.27
C GLY A 51 7.77 16.08 -4.00
N VAL A 52 7.40 16.57 -5.17
CA VAL A 52 8.24 17.38 -6.04
C VAL A 52 7.45 18.62 -6.45
N MET A 53 8.07 19.78 -6.34
CA MET A 53 7.49 21.03 -6.74
C MET A 53 8.39 21.74 -7.73
N THR A 54 7.83 22.21 -8.83
CA THR A 54 8.49 23.07 -9.78
C THR A 54 8.03 24.51 -9.55
N ILE A 55 8.97 25.38 -9.21
CA ILE A 55 8.70 26.81 -8.98
C ILE A 55 9.34 27.67 -10.06
N GLN A 56 8.65 28.74 -10.42
CA GLN A 56 9.17 29.81 -11.25
C GLN A 56 9.66 30.94 -10.35
N ASP A 57 10.92 31.27 -10.48
CA ASP A 57 11.60 32.32 -9.70
C ASP A 57 11.85 33.53 -10.60
N SER A 58 11.01 34.54 -10.44
CA SER A 58 11.15 35.83 -11.10
C SER A 58 11.78 36.93 -10.19
N VAL A 59 11.95 36.64 -8.89
CA VAL A 59 12.37 37.56 -7.86
C VAL A 59 13.80 37.27 -7.40
N ASN A 60 14.43 36.23 -7.95
CA ASN A 60 15.73 35.73 -7.51
C ASN A 60 15.72 35.33 -6.01
N LEU A 61 14.95 34.29 -5.70
CA LEU A 61 14.83 33.74 -4.35
C LEU A 61 16.19 33.46 -3.69
N GLY A 62 17.18 33.12 -4.51
CA GLY A 62 18.56 32.92 -4.04
C GLY A 62 19.22 34.16 -3.45
N SER A 63 18.77 35.40 -3.78
CA SER A 63 19.24 36.64 -3.16
C SER A 63 18.53 37.00 -1.86
N VAL A 64 17.29 36.52 -1.69
CA VAL A 64 16.47 36.69 -0.47
C VAL A 64 16.94 35.72 0.62
N GLY A 65 17.40 34.53 0.22
CA GLY A 65 18.02 33.54 1.09
C GLY A 65 18.29 32.25 0.29
N PRO A 66 19.46 31.64 0.45
CA PRO A 66 19.80 30.42 -0.27
C PRO A 66 18.88 29.29 0.16
N ILE A 67 18.38 28.54 -0.82
CA ILE A 67 17.67 27.27 -0.56
C ILE A 67 18.76 26.20 -0.36
N ILE A 68 18.92 25.77 0.88
CA ILE A 68 20.00 24.85 1.31
C ILE A 68 19.51 23.50 1.81
N GLY A 69 18.19 23.24 1.74
CA GLY A 69 17.59 21.99 2.23
C GLY A 69 17.23 22.01 3.72
N GLN A 70 16.98 23.19 4.27
CA GLN A 70 16.54 23.40 5.67
C GLN A 70 15.24 24.19 5.74
N GLU A 71 14.64 24.44 4.60
CA GLU A 71 13.42 25.22 4.45
C GLU A 71 12.20 24.35 4.74
N TYR A 72 11.14 25.00 5.24
CA TYR A 72 9.85 24.38 5.44
C TYR A 72 8.90 24.83 4.33
N PHE A 73 8.09 23.89 3.86
CA PHE A 73 7.04 24.14 2.88
C PHE A 73 5.68 23.90 3.50
N LYS A 74 4.88 24.96 3.63
CA LYS A 74 3.50 24.92 4.08
C LYS A 74 2.59 24.82 2.88
N LEU A 75 1.68 23.86 2.91
CA LEU A 75 0.79 23.57 1.80
C LEU A 75 -0.63 23.32 2.29
N LYS A 76 -1.59 23.99 1.65
CA LYS A 76 -3.01 23.70 1.84
C LYS A 76 -3.71 23.72 0.49
N ILE A 77 -4.31 22.59 0.13
CA ILE A 77 -5.07 22.40 -1.12
C ILE A 77 -6.45 21.85 -0.77
N ALA A 78 -7.47 22.33 -1.46
CA ALA A 78 -8.83 21.83 -1.34
C ALA A 78 -9.45 21.61 -2.72
N THR A 79 -10.26 20.57 -2.83
CA THR A 79 -11.17 20.39 -3.97
C THR A 79 -12.48 21.13 -3.64
N PRO A 80 -12.98 22.03 -4.51
CA PRO A 80 -14.26 22.71 -4.30
C PRO A 80 -15.39 21.70 -4.03
N GLY A 81 -16.26 22.02 -3.06
CA GLY A 81 -17.31 21.12 -2.60
C GLY A 81 -16.89 20.07 -1.56
N LEU A 82 -15.59 19.82 -1.37
CA LEU A 82 -15.04 19.01 -0.26
C LEU A 82 -14.39 19.88 0.82
N ASP A 83 -14.17 21.15 0.55
CA ASP A 83 -13.48 22.13 1.39
C ASP A 83 -14.11 22.35 2.76
N THR A 84 -15.41 22.09 2.90
CA THR A 84 -16.13 22.19 4.18
C THR A 84 -15.75 21.12 5.19
N ASN A 85 -15.26 19.98 4.72
CA ASN A 85 -14.76 18.91 5.60
C ASN A 85 -13.22 18.91 5.62
N LYS A 86 -12.66 19.27 6.78
CA LYS A 86 -11.20 19.33 6.97
C LYS A 86 -10.48 18.01 6.69
N GLU A 87 -11.15 16.88 6.83
CA GLU A 87 -10.56 15.55 6.56
C GLU A 87 -10.25 15.32 5.07
N TYR A 88 -10.92 16.06 4.18
CA TYR A 88 -10.71 15.94 2.73
C TYR A 88 -9.81 17.06 2.17
N ASN A 89 -9.27 17.91 3.02
CA ASN A 89 -8.28 18.90 2.61
C ASN A 89 -6.87 18.34 2.78
N ILE A 90 -6.02 18.63 1.82
CA ILE A 90 -4.57 18.45 1.97
C ILE A 90 -4.09 19.62 2.84
N ASP A 91 -3.84 19.41 4.11
CA ASP A 91 -3.46 20.47 5.05
C ASP A 91 -2.16 20.13 5.78
N PHE A 92 -1.07 20.74 5.32
CA PHE A 92 0.26 20.66 5.89
C PHE A 92 0.76 22.07 6.33
N THR A 93 -0.13 22.86 6.91
CA THR A 93 0.22 24.20 7.42
C THR A 93 0.90 24.14 8.77
N ASP A 94 0.36 23.35 9.70
CA ASP A 94 0.94 23.16 11.04
C ASP A 94 2.06 22.10 11.04
N ASN A 95 1.89 21.05 10.25
CA ASN A 95 2.85 19.95 10.10
C ASN A 95 3.56 20.05 8.75
N SER A 96 4.23 21.17 8.51
CA SER A 96 4.84 21.51 7.23
C SER A 96 5.84 20.45 6.74
N PHE A 97 5.95 20.34 5.43
CA PHE A 97 6.99 19.57 4.78
C PHE A 97 8.35 20.22 4.97
N MET A 98 9.41 19.44 4.81
CA MET A 98 10.78 19.92 4.78
C MET A 98 11.35 19.75 3.37
N ILE A 99 11.99 20.78 2.86
CA ILE A 99 12.74 20.70 1.59
C ILE A 99 13.95 19.81 1.82
N THR A 100 14.08 18.78 0.99
CA THR A 100 15.18 17.79 1.11
C THR A 100 16.25 17.99 0.05
N ALA A 101 15.89 18.52 -1.11
CA ALA A 101 16.84 18.77 -2.18
C ALA A 101 16.35 19.82 -3.18
N LEU A 102 17.29 20.61 -3.70
CA LEU A 102 17.15 21.38 -4.93
C LEU A 102 17.85 20.62 -6.06
N ARG A 103 17.10 20.12 -7.06
CA ARG A 103 17.64 19.21 -8.08
C ARG A 103 17.99 19.86 -9.39
N ARG A 104 17.22 20.85 -9.81
CA ARG A 104 17.42 21.55 -11.07
C ARG A 104 17.20 23.05 -10.84
N ARG A 105 18.04 23.84 -11.46
CA ARG A 105 17.85 25.27 -11.64
C ARG A 105 18.19 25.60 -13.08
N VAL A 106 17.20 26.05 -13.83
CA VAL A 106 17.33 26.31 -15.27
C VAL A 106 16.85 27.72 -15.55
N ASP A 107 17.62 28.46 -16.31
CA ASP A 107 17.19 29.75 -16.85
C ASP A 107 16.23 29.51 -18.01
N ILE A 108 14.99 30.02 -17.88
CA ILE A 108 13.95 29.92 -18.90
C ILE A 108 13.81 31.20 -19.75
N GLY A 109 14.76 32.14 -19.59
CA GLY A 109 14.80 33.40 -20.31
C GLY A 109 14.11 34.56 -19.57
N ASN A 110 14.33 35.76 -20.06
CA ASN A 110 13.77 37.01 -19.50
C ASN A 110 14.08 37.25 -18.01
N GLY A 111 15.21 36.71 -17.50
CA GLY A 111 15.57 36.82 -16.10
C GLY A 111 14.78 35.93 -15.15
N VAL A 112 14.02 34.95 -15.68
CA VAL A 112 13.22 34.00 -14.91
C VAL A 112 13.92 32.67 -14.87
N GLN A 113 13.97 32.05 -13.68
CA GLN A 113 14.54 30.71 -13.47
C GLN A 113 13.47 29.73 -13.01
N ALA A 114 13.56 28.50 -13.48
CA ALA A 114 12.76 27.40 -12.95
C ALA A 114 13.62 26.53 -12.03
N SER A 115 13.09 26.18 -10.88
CA SER A 115 13.73 25.32 -9.89
C SER A 115 12.84 24.15 -9.50
N VAL A 116 13.45 22.97 -9.38
CA VAL A 116 12.75 21.75 -8.93
C VAL A 116 13.18 21.43 -7.50
N LEU A 117 12.21 21.50 -6.59
CA LEU A 117 12.38 21.22 -5.18
C LEU A 117 11.79 19.87 -4.84
N HIS A 118 12.55 19.03 -4.13
CA HIS A 118 12.05 17.82 -3.50
C HIS A 118 11.77 18.11 -2.04
N PHE A 119 10.64 17.60 -1.55
CA PHE A 119 10.25 17.75 -0.15
C PHE A 119 9.68 16.44 0.40
N SER A 120 9.70 16.33 1.71
CA SER A 120 9.11 15.20 2.43
C SER A 120 8.58 15.63 3.78
N SER A 121 7.82 14.75 4.43
CA SER A 121 7.39 14.95 5.81
C SER A 121 8.59 15.13 6.73
N ARG A 122 8.50 16.06 7.69
CA ARG A 122 9.54 16.37 8.68
C ARG A 122 10.02 15.13 9.44
N GLU A 123 9.13 14.19 9.69
CA GLU A 123 9.40 12.96 10.41
C GLU A 123 10.48 12.09 9.73
N LEU A 124 10.62 12.18 8.41
CA LEU A 124 11.69 11.46 7.69
C LEU A 124 13.08 11.98 8.09
N THR A 125 13.23 13.30 8.17
CA THR A 125 14.48 13.94 8.58
C THR A 125 14.76 13.69 10.06
N THR A 126 13.73 13.77 10.91
CA THR A 126 13.86 13.44 12.33
C THR A 126 14.30 12.01 12.53
N ASN A 127 13.69 11.05 11.81
CA ASN A 127 14.10 9.64 11.84
C ASN A 127 15.55 9.42 11.41
N ALA A 128 16.05 10.18 10.43
CA ALA A 128 17.42 10.04 9.94
C ALA A 128 18.46 10.36 11.03
N ARG A 129 18.19 11.34 11.88
CA ARG A 129 19.10 11.79 12.95
C ARG A 129 18.87 11.14 14.31
N GLN A 130 17.64 10.66 14.58
CA GLN A 130 17.26 10.13 15.89
C GLN A 130 17.70 8.68 16.05
N ARG A 131 18.14 8.32 17.27
CA ARG A 131 18.51 6.95 17.68
C ARG A 131 17.84 6.60 19.00
N VAL A 132 17.26 5.42 19.05
CA VAL A 132 16.60 4.86 20.23
C VAL A 132 17.47 3.75 20.80
N SER A 133 17.90 3.92 22.06
CA SER A 133 18.70 2.94 22.83
C SER A 133 18.05 2.73 24.17
N ARG A 134 16.92 2.01 24.19
CA ARG A 134 16.18 1.71 25.42
C ARG A 134 15.28 0.50 25.28
N THR A 135 14.84 -0.01 26.39
CA THR A 135 13.79 -1.03 26.44
C THR A 135 12.43 -0.36 26.27
N LEU A 136 11.63 -0.91 25.38
CA LEU A 136 10.25 -0.51 25.07
C LEU A 136 9.31 -1.59 25.60
N VAL A 137 8.29 -1.17 26.34
CA VAL A 137 7.35 -2.06 27.00
C VAL A 137 5.92 -1.60 26.64
N GLY A 138 5.06 -2.55 26.35
CA GLY A 138 3.66 -2.34 25.98
C GLY A 138 3.22 -3.17 24.78
N THR A 139 2.03 -2.91 24.28
CA THR A 139 1.57 -3.50 23.02
C THR A 139 2.36 -2.92 21.86
N TYR A 140 2.41 -3.61 20.72
CA TYR A 140 3.07 -3.04 19.54
C TYR A 140 2.44 -1.72 19.10
N SER A 141 1.11 -1.60 19.19
CA SER A 141 0.39 -0.36 18.91
C SER A 141 0.81 0.78 19.84
N ASP A 142 1.05 0.52 21.15
CA ASP A 142 1.49 1.55 22.10
C ASP A 142 2.95 1.94 21.84
N ILE A 143 3.80 0.97 21.48
CA ILE A 143 5.19 1.23 21.10
C ILE A 143 5.24 2.13 19.87
N VAL A 144 4.42 1.88 18.85
CA VAL A 144 4.35 2.71 17.64
C VAL A 144 3.83 4.11 17.97
N LYS A 145 2.78 4.24 18.79
CA LYS A 145 2.30 5.54 19.31
C LYS A 145 3.43 6.33 19.98
N LYS A 146 4.21 5.65 20.84
CA LYS A 146 5.33 6.26 21.54
C LYS A 146 6.44 6.71 20.59
N MET A 147 6.80 5.90 19.57
CA MET A 147 7.80 6.28 18.57
C MET A 147 7.36 7.55 17.83
N LEU A 148 6.11 7.63 17.41
CA LEU A 148 5.60 8.80 16.69
C LEU A 148 5.55 10.06 17.55
N ARG A 149 5.01 9.96 18.78
CA ARG A 149 4.78 11.14 19.62
C ARG A 149 6.03 11.61 20.34
N THR A 150 6.87 10.69 20.82
CA THR A 150 8.02 11.04 21.67
C THR A 150 9.32 11.14 20.87
N ASP A 151 9.56 10.18 19.97
CA ASP A 151 10.85 10.10 19.27
C ASP A 151 10.85 10.87 17.95
N LEU A 152 9.74 10.87 17.23
CA LEU A 152 9.59 11.62 15.97
C LEU A 152 8.95 13.00 16.18
N ASP A 153 8.41 13.28 17.37
CA ASP A 153 7.74 14.54 17.72
C ASP A 153 6.69 14.94 16.67
N SER A 154 5.89 13.99 16.26
CA SER A 154 4.86 14.22 15.24
C SER A 154 3.56 14.72 15.86
N GLY A 155 3.09 15.88 15.37
CA GLY A 155 1.76 16.44 15.71
C GLY A 155 0.61 15.91 14.87
N LYS A 156 0.89 15.12 13.82
CA LYS A 156 -0.11 14.64 12.86
C LYS A 156 -1.13 13.71 13.47
N PRO A 157 -2.35 13.62 12.93
CA PRO A 157 -3.32 12.58 13.29
C PRO A 157 -2.71 11.19 13.16
N PHE A 158 -3.12 10.28 14.04
CA PHE A 158 -2.62 8.91 14.02
C PHE A 158 -3.76 7.91 14.17
N TYR A 159 -3.98 7.10 13.15
CA TYR A 159 -5.00 6.06 13.07
C TYR A 159 -4.38 4.69 13.37
N VAL A 160 -4.66 4.19 14.56
CA VAL A 160 -4.04 2.98 15.10
C VAL A 160 -5.05 1.88 15.28
N GLU A 161 -4.73 0.70 14.80
CA GLU A 161 -5.42 -0.53 15.16
C GLU A 161 -4.68 -1.21 16.31
N ASP A 162 -5.43 -1.57 17.37
CA ASP A 162 -4.84 -2.15 18.58
C ASP A 162 -4.33 -3.57 18.35
N SER A 163 -3.10 -3.81 18.80
CA SER A 163 -2.45 -5.12 18.75
C SER A 163 -2.61 -5.90 20.06
N VAL A 164 -2.47 -7.23 19.99
CA VAL A 164 -2.56 -8.10 21.16
C VAL A 164 -1.20 -8.30 21.85
N GLY A 165 -1.25 -8.49 23.16
CA GLY A 165 -0.15 -8.93 24.03
C GLY A 165 0.88 -7.85 24.33
N ASN A 166 1.25 -7.75 25.59
CA ASN A 166 2.34 -6.89 26.04
C ASN A 166 3.69 -7.48 25.66
N LYS A 167 4.57 -6.65 25.15
CA LYS A 167 5.89 -7.04 24.68
C LYS A 167 6.96 -6.18 25.36
N LYS A 168 8.12 -6.77 25.49
CA LYS A 168 9.35 -6.09 25.93
C LYS A 168 10.37 -6.17 24.80
N ILE A 169 10.67 -5.04 24.18
CA ILE A 169 11.58 -4.94 23.04
C ILE A 169 12.77 -4.09 23.44
N VAL A 170 13.97 -4.56 23.16
CA VAL A 170 15.18 -3.75 23.27
C VAL A 170 15.47 -3.13 21.91
N ALA A 171 15.54 -1.82 21.86
CA ALA A 171 15.96 -1.08 20.66
C ALA A 171 17.47 -0.77 20.77
N PRO A 172 18.35 -1.48 20.04
CA PRO A 172 19.79 -1.28 20.14
C PRO A 172 20.23 -0.22 19.13
N ASN A 173 20.25 1.06 19.52
CA ASN A 173 20.66 2.17 18.65
C ASN A 173 19.90 2.20 17.31
N ALA A 174 18.61 1.86 17.33
CA ALA A 174 17.76 1.78 16.15
C ALA A 174 17.14 3.14 15.78
N LYS A 175 16.81 3.34 14.53
CA LYS A 175 15.98 4.50 14.12
C LYS A 175 14.52 4.25 14.55
N PRO A 176 13.74 5.29 14.83
CA PRO A 176 12.32 5.14 15.17
C PRO A 176 11.52 4.31 14.15
N PHE A 177 11.69 4.54 12.84
CA PHE A 177 10.99 3.76 11.81
C PHE A 177 11.45 2.29 11.77
N ASP A 178 12.71 1.98 12.10
CA ASP A 178 13.17 0.59 12.19
C ASP A 178 12.44 -0.15 13.34
N VAL A 179 12.22 0.53 14.47
CA VAL A 179 11.44 -0.01 15.59
C VAL A 179 9.98 -0.23 15.17
N ILE A 180 9.37 0.74 14.47
CA ILE A 180 8.02 0.60 13.94
C ILE A 180 7.94 -0.57 12.95
N GLN A 181 8.95 -0.75 12.09
CA GLN A 181 9.00 -1.86 11.15
C GLN A 181 9.10 -3.23 11.85
N VAL A 182 9.80 -3.31 12.98
CA VAL A 182 9.77 -4.52 13.81
C VAL A 182 8.35 -4.76 14.35
N ALA A 183 7.67 -3.70 14.81
CA ALA A 183 6.29 -3.83 15.27
C ALA A 183 5.35 -4.32 14.15
N THR A 184 5.46 -3.81 12.92
CA THR A 184 4.63 -4.26 11.79
C THR A 184 4.82 -5.75 11.48
N LYS A 185 6.04 -6.28 11.66
CA LYS A 185 6.34 -7.69 11.36
C LYS A 185 5.73 -8.69 12.34
N TYR A 186 5.55 -8.28 13.60
CA TYR A 186 5.16 -9.20 14.67
C TYR A 186 3.85 -8.86 15.37
N ALA A 187 3.25 -7.71 15.07
CA ALA A 187 1.94 -7.34 15.59
C ALA A 187 0.85 -8.25 15.03
N ILE A 188 -0.11 -8.58 15.87
CA ILE A 188 -1.35 -9.28 15.49
C ILE A 188 -2.50 -8.42 15.99
N SER A 189 -3.50 -8.19 15.13
CA SER A 189 -4.66 -7.38 15.45
C SER A 189 -5.51 -8.03 16.54
N ARG A 190 -5.93 -7.22 17.51
CA ARG A 190 -6.87 -7.66 18.53
C ARG A 190 -8.24 -7.93 17.95
N LYS A 191 -8.67 -7.12 16.99
CA LYS A 191 -10.02 -7.17 16.42
C LYS A 191 -10.17 -8.23 15.32
N HIS A 192 -9.15 -8.32 14.45
CA HIS A 192 -9.24 -9.15 13.24
C HIS A 192 -8.38 -10.41 13.30
N ASN A 193 -7.56 -10.57 14.36
CA ASN A 193 -6.58 -11.65 14.50
C ASN A 193 -5.63 -11.75 13.28
N ASP A 194 -5.36 -10.61 12.65
CA ASP A 194 -4.66 -10.44 11.38
C ASP A 194 -3.22 -9.95 11.66
N PRO A 195 -2.18 -10.61 11.10
CA PRO A 195 -0.79 -10.23 11.28
C PRO A 195 -0.28 -9.23 10.23
N THR A 196 -1.12 -8.74 9.33
CA THR A 196 -0.71 -7.95 8.15
C THR A 196 -0.59 -6.46 8.42
N TYR A 197 -0.07 -6.07 9.58
CA TYR A 197 0.13 -4.65 9.88
C TYR A 197 1.03 -3.96 8.87
N ILE A 198 0.61 -2.78 8.45
CA ILE A 198 1.35 -1.84 7.61
C ILE A 198 1.39 -0.49 8.33
N PHE A 199 2.50 0.23 8.16
CA PHE A 199 2.69 1.58 8.69
C PHE A 199 3.02 2.52 7.56
N TRP A 200 2.20 3.55 7.37
CA TRP A 200 2.39 4.55 6.33
C TRP A 200 1.79 5.89 6.72
N GLU A 201 2.19 6.93 6.03
CA GLU A 201 1.57 8.23 6.09
C GLU A 201 0.67 8.45 4.87
N SER A 202 -0.55 8.93 5.11
CA SER A 202 -1.47 9.44 4.09
C SER A 202 -1.69 10.93 4.29
N MET A 203 -2.33 11.61 3.35
CA MET A 203 -2.69 13.03 3.53
C MET A 203 -3.50 13.30 4.79
N ARG A 204 -4.22 12.30 5.32
CA ARG A 204 -4.98 12.40 6.58
C ARG A 204 -4.14 12.18 7.83
N GLY A 205 -2.88 11.72 7.70
CA GLY A 205 -1.99 11.43 8.82
C GLY A 205 -1.41 10.02 8.79
N PHE A 206 -0.77 9.62 9.88
CA PHE A 206 -0.14 8.31 10.01
C PHE A 206 -1.16 7.20 10.24
N ASN A 207 -0.86 6.04 9.71
CA ASN A 207 -1.69 4.84 9.82
C ASN A 207 -0.85 3.67 10.31
N PHE A 208 -1.39 2.89 11.25
CA PHE A 208 -0.88 1.59 11.67
C PHE A 208 -2.05 0.62 11.72
N ARG A 209 -2.29 -0.07 10.61
CA ARG A 209 -3.49 -0.89 10.38
C ARG A 209 -3.14 -2.17 9.66
N THR A 210 -4.01 -3.17 9.77
CA THR A 210 -3.92 -4.42 9.02
C THR A 210 -4.66 -4.35 7.69
N LEU A 211 -4.32 -5.25 6.77
CA LEU A 211 -5.09 -5.45 5.54
C LEU A 211 -6.55 -5.77 5.85
N GLY A 212 -6.80 -6.65 6.82
CA GLY A 212 -8.15 -6.99 7.23
C GLY A 212 -8.97 -5.80 7.75
N ASN A 213 -8.31 -4.83 8.41
CA ASN A 213 -8.95 -3.58 8.80
C ASN A 213 -9.30 -2.73 7.58
N MET A 214 -8.35 -2.59 6.63
CA MET A 214 -8.58 -1.82 5.40
C MET A 214 -9.68 -2.46 4.55
N TYR A 215 -9.65 -3.77 4.33
CA TYR A 215 -10.67 -4.52 3.58
C TYR A 215 -12.06 -4.50 4.21
N SER A 216 -12.16 -4.12 5.49
CA SER A 216 -13.46 -4.00 6.17
C SER A 216 -14.23 -2.73 5.81
N LYS A 217 -13.57 -1.78 5.18
CA LYS A 217 -14.19 -0.50 4.81
C LYS A 217 -15.04 -0.64 3.55
N THR A 218 -16.04 0.21 3.44
CA THR A 218 -16.82 0.39 2.22
C THR A 218 -16.04 1.23 1.22
N PRO A 219 -16.23 1.03 -0.09
CA PRO A 219 -15.66 1.90 -1.10
C PRO A 219 -16.06 3.36 -0.89
N ILE A 220 -15.09 4.27 -0.97
CA ILE A 220 -15.34 5.72 -0.86
C ILE A 220 -15.98 6.25 -2.13
N ILE A 221 -15.49 5.79 -3.28
CA ILE A 221 -15.97 6.14 -4.61
C ILE A 221 -15.86 4.92 -5.52
N THR A 222 -16.72 4.86 -6.54
CA THR A 222 -16.62 3.87 -7.60
C THR A 222 -16.21 4.56 -8.89
N TYR A 223 -15.08 4.14 -9.43
CA TYR A 223 -14.56 4.61 -10.70
C TYR A 223 -15.00 3.69 -11.83
N GLN A 224 -15.43 4.29 -12.94
CA GLN A 224 -15.87 3.59 -14.14
C GLN A 224 -15.08 4.05 -15.36
N TYR A 225 -14.59 3.09 -16.15
CA TYR A 225 -13.99 3.42 -17.43
C TYR A 225 -15.04 3.94 -18.39
N THR A 226 -14.87 5.18 -18.84
CA THR A 226 -15.79 5.85 -19.75
C THR A 226 -15.01 6.50 -20.90
N ILE A 227 -15.50 6.28 -22.12
CA ILE A 227 -14.93 6.94 -23.30
C ILE A 227 -15.20 8.45 -23.17
N PRO A 228 -14.21 9.32 -23.43
CA PRO A 228 -14.36 10.78 -23.20
C PRO A 228 -15.62 11.43 -23.80
N GLY A 229 -16.07 10.98 -24.96
CA GLY A 229 -17.28 11.53 -25.62
C GLY A 229 -18.61 11.19 -24.95
N THR A 230 -18.64 10.20 -24.03
CA THR A 230 -19.88 9.76 -23.35
C THR A 230 -20.15 10.49 -22.03
N ARG A 231 -19.31 11.43 -21.65
CA ARG A 231 -19.41 12.20 -20.40
C ARG A 231 -20.33 13.43 -20.51
N TYR A 232 -21.02 13.57 -21.61
CA TYR A 232 -21.94 14.67 -21.85
C TYR A 232 -23.39 14.18 -21.84
N THR A 233 -24.21 14.78 -21.00
CA THR A 233 -25.67 14.58 -20.98
C THR A 233 -26.35 15.85 -21.47
N ASP A 234 -27.16 15.76 -22.51
CA ASP A 234 -27.84 16.91 -23.15
C ASP A 234 -26.89 18.06 -23.56
N GLY A 235 -25.69 17.71 -24.02
CA GLY A 235 -24.67 18.69 -24.43
C GLY A 235 -23.99 19.44 -23.30
N LYS A 236 -24.27 19.06 -22.05
CA LYS A 236 -23.57 19.55 -20.85
C LYS A 236 -22.68 18.47 -20.24
N LEU A 237 -21.52 18.87 -19.74
CA LEU A 237 -20.61 17.98 -19.04
C LEU A 237 -21.29 17.47 -17.77
N ASP A 238 -21.36 16.16 -17.62
CA ASP A 238 -21.80 15.52 -16.39
C ASP A 238 -20.62 15.41 -15.40
N ILE A 239 -20.62 16.29 -14.40
CA ILE A 239 -19.53 16.40 -13.43
C ILE A 239 -19.40 15.13 -12.59
N GLU A 240 -20.50 14.44 -12.28
CA GLU A 240 -20.48 13.20 -11.51
C GLU A 240 -19.81 12.07 -12.31
N LEU A 241 -20.13 11.95 -13.58
CA LEU A 241 -19.48 11.02 -14.49
C LEU A 241 -18.00 11.40 -14.72
N GLU A 242 -17.68 12.67 -14.83
CA GLU A 242 -16.30 13.11 -15.03
C GLU A 242 -15.41 12.83 -13.81
N THR A 243 -15.89 13.09 -12.60
CA THR A 243 -15.14 12.87 -11.35
C THR A 243 -14.97 11.40 -11.01
N SER A 244 -15.85 10.53 -11.51
CA SER A 244 -15.78 9.08 -11.33
C SER A 244 -15.20 8.34 -12.54
N ALA A 245 -14.77 9.06 -13.58
CA ALA A 245 -14.24 8.46 -14.79
C ALA A 245 -12.81 7.99 -14.64
N ILE A 246 -12.55 6.79 -15.12
CA ILE A 246 -11.19 6.32 -15.43
C ILE A 246 -10.85 6.83 -16.83
N GLU A 247 -9.78 7.61 -16.94
CA GLU A 247 -9.30 8.16 -18.22
C GLU A 247 -8.46 7.13 -18.97
N ASN A 248 -7.60 6.43 -18.23
CA ASN A 248 -6.74 5.39 -18.76
C ASN A 248 -6.54 4.30 -17.70
N PHE A 249 -6.31 3.07 -18.13
CA PHE A 249 -5.94 1.99 -17.23
C PHE A 249 -4.92 1.05 -17.87
N THR A 250 -4.07 0.48 -17.04
CA THR A 250 -3.09 -0.53 -17.43
C THR A 250 -3.07 -1.64 -16.40
N ILE A 251 -3.15 -2.87 -16.86
CA ILE A 251 -3.03 -4.06 -16.02
C ILE A 251 -1.54 -4.25 -15.70
N THR A 252 -1.15 -4.09 -14.44
CA THR A 252 0.26 -4.17 -14.01
C THR A 252 0.58 -5.48 -13.31
N GLY A 253 -0.40 -6.12 -12.70
CA GLY A 253 -0.24 -7.41 -12.03
C GLY A 253 -1.32 -8.39 -12.43
N THR A 254 -0.88 -9.56 -12.89
CA THR A 254 -1.70 -10.75 -13.12
C THR A 254 -1.25 -11.87 -12.20
N PRO A 255 -2.08 -12.89 -11.94
CA PRO A 255 -1.67 -14.02 -11.15
C PRO A 255 -0.41 -14.71 -11.72
N ASP A 256 0.67 -14.67 -10.95
CA ASP A 256 1.90 -15.41 -11.26
C ASP A 256 1.99 -16.63 -10.36
N THR A 257 1.54 -17.76 -10.88
CA THR A 257 1.50 -19.02 -10.11
C THR A 257 2.89 -19.51 -9.74
N LEU A 258 3.87 -19.37 -10.63
CA LEU A 258 5.23 -19.85 -10.37
C LEU A 258 5.89 -19.04 -9.26
N ARG A 259 5.86 -17.72 -9.37
CA ARG A 259 6.37 -16.81 -8.34
C ARG A 259 5.68 -17.02 -6.99
N ASN A 260 4.36 -17.18 -6.99
CA ASN A 260 3.59 -17.42 -5.77
C ASN A 260 3.93 -18.78 -5.17
N TYR A 261 4.20 -19.80 -5.99
CA TYR A 261 4.66 -21.10 -5.53
C TYR A 261 6.04 -21.00 -4.91
N GLU A 262 7.02 -20.46 -5.60
CA GLU A 262 8.41 -20.31 -5.11
C GLU A 262 8.49 -19.47 -3.83
N SER A 263 7.66 -18.45 -3.68
CA SER A 263 7.61 -17.62 -2.48
C SER A 263 6.92 -18.29 -1.29
N GLY A 264 6.30 -19.47 -1.47
CA GLY A 264 5.59 -20.21 -0.43
C GLY A 264 4.23 -19.64 -0.06
N VAL A 265 3.61 -18.88 -0.97
CA VAL A 265 2.28 -18.28 -0.78
C VAL A 265 1.22 -19.34 -0.57
N TYR A 266 1.23 -20.39 -1.40
CA TYR A 266 0.21 -21.45 -1.38
C TYR A 266 0.46 -22.47 -0.27
N SER A 267 1.72 -22.79 -0.01
CA SER A 267 2.09 -23.67 1.09
C SER A 267 3.53 -23.42 1.53
N SER A 268 3.74 -23.42 2.83
CA SER A 268 5.07 -23.24 3.42
C SER A 268 5.20 -24.07 4.69
N SER A 269 6.43 -24.37 5.09
CA SER A 269 6.75 -24.95 6.40
C SER A 269 7.59 -23.99 7.23
N LEU A 270 7.31 -23.92 8.51
CA LEU A 270 8.09 -23.15 9.48
C LEU A 270 8.65 -24.11 10.53
N ILE A 271 9.95 -24.14 10.69
CA ILE A 271 10.63 -24.81 11.79
C ILE A 271 11.01 -23.75 12.82
N VAL A 272 10.42 -23.86 13.99
CA VAL A 272 10.77 -23.05 15.16
C VAL A 272 11.70 -23.90 16.02
N HIS A 273 12.93 -23.42 16.24
CA HIS A 273 13.94 -24.12 17.01
C HIS A 273 14.26 -23.34 18.28
N ASP A 274 14.02 -23.96 19.45
CA ASP A 274 14.41 -23.42 20.74
C ASP A 274 15.81 -23.88 21.06
N ILE A 275 16.74 -22.93 21.08
CA ILE A 275 18.17 -23.19 21.32
C ILE A 275 18.43 -23.66 22.77
N ILE A 276 17.64 -23.17 23.73
CA ILE A 276 17.85 -23.51 25.16
C ILE A 276 17.30 -24.88 25.47
N SER A 277 16.06 -25.16 25.11
CA SER A 277 15.44 -26.47 25.36
C SER A 277 15.89 -27.55 24.36
N LYS A 278 16.65 -27.17 23.31
CA LYS A 278 17.07 -28.05 22.20
C LYS A 278 15.91 -28.80 21.55
N SER A 279 14.74 -28.16 21.50
CA SER A 279 13.53 -28.72 20.92
C SER A 279 13.15 -27.95 19.64
N TYR A 280 12.38 -28.60 18.78
CA TYR A 280 11.85 -27.91 17.60
C TYR A 280 10.38 -28.27 17.36
N GLN A 281 9.66 -27.32 16.77
CA GLN A 281 8.30 -27.56 16.27
C GLN A 281 8.26 -27.23 14.78
N LYS A 282 7.48 -28.02 14.03
CA LYS A 282 7.23 -27.79 12.63
C LYS A 282 5.77 -27.38 12.45
N HIS A 283 5.56 -26.21 11.84
CA HIS A 283 4.24 -25.71 11.45
C HIS A 283 4.14 -25.73 9.93
N THR A 284 3.02 -26.22 9.41
CA THR A 284 2.68 -26.17 7.98
C THR A 284 1.57 -25.15 7.76
N TYR A 285 1.72 -24.35 6.72
CA TYR A 285 0.73 -23.40 6.27
C TYR A 285 0.14 -23.87 4.95
N ASN A 286 -1.18 -23.86 4.85
CA ASN A 286 -1.93 -24.12 3.63
C ASN A 286 -2.85 -22.91 3.37
N TYR A 287 -2.72 -22.31 2.19
CA TYR A 287 -3.47 -21.13 1.82
C TYR A 287 -4.98 -21.35 1.76
N ILE A 288 -5.41 -22.51 1.19
CA ILE A 288 -6.84 -22.81 1.05
C ILE A 288 -7.50 -22.98 2.42
N ASP A 289 -6.86 -23.76 3.30
CA ASP A 289 -7.39 -24.03 4.64
C ASP A 289 -7.46 -22.73 5.48
N SER A 290 -6.49 -21.83 5.27
CA SER A 290 -6.37 -20.57 6.02
C SER A 290 -7.20 -19.45 5.42
N PHE A 291 -7.71 -19.59 4.19
CA PHE A 291 -8.41 -18.52 3.48
C PHE A 291 -9.66 -18.05 4.22
N GLY A 292 -10.46 -18.97 4.73
CA GLY A 292 -11.70 -18.67 5.46
C GLY A 292 -11.49 -17.95 6.79
N ASP A 293 -10.30 -18.07 7.39
CA ASP A 293 -9.93 -17.43 8.64
C ASP A 293 -9.43 -16.01 8.46
N GLN A 294 -9.19 -15.60 7.22
CA GLN A 294 -8.65 -14.30 6.86
C GLN A 294 -9.74 -13.43 6.24
N ARG A 295 -9.53 -12.12 6.29
CA ARG A 295 -10.42 -11.16 5.64
C ARG A 295 -9.87 -10.77 4.30
N HIS A 296 -10.70 -10.89 3.27
CA HIS A 296 -10.38 -10.54 1.89
C HIS A 296 -11.22 -9.34 1.44
N ILE A 297 -10.77 -8.67 0.36
CA ILE A 297 -11.43 -7.46 -0.14
C ILE A 297 -12.80 -7.79 -0.74
N ASP A 298 -12.87 -8.88 -1.51
CA ASP A 298 -14.09 -9.46 -2.05
C ASP A 298 -14.36 -10.81 -1.36
N LYS A 299 -15.56 -11.01 -0.83
CA LYS A 299 -15.88 -12.07 0.11
C LYS A 299 -15.93 -13.48 -0.50
N LYS A 300 -15.80 -13.64 -1.81
CA LYS A 300 -16.32 -14.86 -2.46
C LYS A 300 -15.31 -15.84 -3.01
N GLN A 301 -14.06 -15.64 -3.14
CA GLN A 301 -13.08 -16.72 -3.36
C GLN A 301 -11.64 -16.22 -3.56
N ALA A 302 -10.75 -17.02 -3.02
CA ALA A 302 -9.37 -17.10 -3.42
C ALA A 302 -9.27 -17.23 -4.93
N ARG A 303 -8.15 -16.81 -5.45
CA ARG A 303 -7.72 -17.19 -6.78
C ARG A 303 -7.91 -18.69 -6.97
N PRO A 304 -8.28 -19.11 -8.16
CA PRO A 304 -8.47 -20.52 -8.44
C PRO A 304 -7.13 -21.24 -8.24
N ILE A 305 -7.02 -21.88 -7.12
CA ILE A 305 -6.06 -22.94 -6.97
C ILE A 305 -6.85 -24.17 -7.36
N LEU A 306 -6.54 -24.69 -8.53
CA LEU A 306 -7.17 -25.90 -9.03
C LEU A 306 -6.65 -27.06 -8.18
N ASN A 307 -7.33 -27.34 -7.06
CA ASN A 307 -7.00 -28.45 -6.17
C ASN A 307 -7.05 -29.81 -6.87
N ASN A 308 -7.71 -29.86 -8.02
CA ASN A 308 -7.95 -31.09 -8.76
C ASN A 308 -6.88 -31.39 -9.84
N ILE A 309 -5.91 -30.51 -10.03
CA ILE A 309 -4.80 -30.78 -10.95
C ILE A 309 -3.58 -31.19 -10.13
N PRO A 310 -3.24 -32.47 -10.07
CA PRO A 310 -2.00 -32.90 -9.42
C PRO A 310 -0.79 -32.39 -10.19
N LEU A 311 0.18 -31.80 -9.49
CA LEU A 311 1.44 -31.32 -10.05
C LEU A 311 2.43 -32.47 -10.25
N THR A 312 2.28 -33.52 -9.47
CA THR A 312 3.18 -34.68 -9.48
C THR A 312 2.41 -35.95 -9.81
N PRO A 313 3.06 -36.98 -10.33
CA PRO A 313 2.44 -38.32 -10.52
C PRO A 313 1.88 -38.89 -9.21
N GLY A 314 2.33 -38.43 -8.04
CA GLY A 314 1.83 -38.84 -6.73
C GLY A 314 0.53 -38.15 -6.30
N GLY A 315 0.02 -37.18 -7.09
CA GLY A 315 -1.25 -36.50 -6.81
C GLY A 315 -1.14 -35.29 -5.91
N ASP A 316 0.07 -34.74 -5.68
CA ASP A 316 0.25 -33.54 -4.87
C ASP A 316 -0.27 -32.28 -5.57
N ASN A 317 -1.02 -31.47 -4.83
CA ASN A 317 -1.55 -30.19 -5.28
C ASN A 317 -0.62 -29.03 -4.94
N LEU A 318 -0.86 -27.85 -5.53
CA LEU A 318 -0.11 -26.63 -5.24
C LEU A 318 -0.07 -26.26 -3.76
N THR A 319 -1.08 -26.61 -3.00
CA THR A 319 -1.21 -26.27 -1.57
C THR A 319 -0.82 -27.39 -0.63
N SER A 320 -0.71 -28.63 -1.11
CA SER A 320 -0.37 -29.79 -0.27
C SER A 320 1.14 -29.93 -0.01
N PHE A 321 1.96 -29.38 -0.89
CA PHE A 321 3.42 -29.46 -0.78
C PHE A 321 4.02 -28.12 -0.38
N PRO A 322 4.68 -28.02 0.81
CA PRO A 322 5.36 -26.80 1.22
C PRO A 322 6.56 -26.50 0.30
N SER A 323 6.40 -25.49 -0.56
CA SER A 323 7.43 -25.08 -1.50
C SER A 323 8.53 -24.22 -0.87
N ARG A 324 8.29 -23.65 0.30
CA ARG A 324 9.24 -22.82 1.05
C ARG A 324 9.33 -23.24 2.50
N GLN A 325 10.55 -23.29 3.00
CA GLN A 325 10.82 -23.59 4.41
C GLN A 325 11.43 -22.36 5.09
N PHE A 326 10.83 -21.97 6.23
CA PHE A 326 11.35 -20.96 7.12
C PHE A 326 11.98 -21.64 8.34
N LEU A 327 13.14 -21.13 8.77
CA LEU A 327 13.78 -21.51 10.03
C LEU A 327 13.83 -20.30 10.95
N LYS A 328 13.27 -20.43 12.15
CA LYS A 328 13.27 -19.37 13.14
C LYS A 328 13.85 -19.88 14.47
N PRO A 329 15.06 -19.47 14.85
CA PRO A 329 15.55 -19.69 16.20
C PRO A 329 14.74 -18.84 17.19
N THR A 330 14.43 -19.40 18.33
CA THR A 330 13.69 -18.74 19.41
C THR A 330 14.27 -19.13 20.77
N VAL A 331 13.84 -18.44 21.80
CA VAL A 331 14.16 -18.70 23.20
C VAL A 331 12.85 -18.71 23.99
N GLY A 332 12.62 -19.73 24.81
CA GLY A 332 11.41 -19.80 25.65
C GLY A 332 10.18 -20.34 24.94
N PHE A 333 10.35 -21.35 24.14
CA PHE A 333 9.33 -22.04 23.34
C PHE A 333 8.14 -22.59 24.15
N ASN A 334 8.38 -23.05 25.38
CA ASN A 334 7.40 -23.68 26.27
C ASN A 334 6.83 -22.72 27.33
N ILE A 335 6.99 -21.40 27.16
CA ILE A 335 6.33 -20.48 28.07
C ILE A 335 4.86 -20.48 27.72
N ASP A 336 4.09 -21.16 28.55
CA ASP A 336 2.63 -21.30 28.46
C ASP A 336 1.97 -19.91 28.42
N GLU A 337 1.07 -19.67 27.47
CA GLU A 337 0.30 -18.43 27.40
C GLU A 337 -0.64 -18.25 28.60
N SER A 338 -0.82 -19.29 29.42
CA SER A 338 -1.60 -19.25 30.66
C SER A 338 -0.99 -18.34 31.74
N TYR A 339 0.25 -17.91 31.62
CA TYR A 339 0.78 -16.79 32.40
C TYR A 339 0.15 -15.47 31.93
N GLN A 340 -1.15 -15.32 32.18
CA GLN A 340 -1.91 -14.10 31.95
C GLN A 340 -1.67 -13.03 33.02
N ASP A 341 -0.81 -13.30 33.95
CA ASP A 341 -0.42 -12.36 35.00
C ASP A 341 0.63 -11.42 34.43
N ASP A 342 0.43 -10.11 34.40
CA ASP A 342 1.27 -8.93 34.09
C ASP A 342 2.70 -9.15 33.59
N SER A 343 3.08 -10.41 33.32
CA SER A 343 4.37 -10.83 32.82
C SER A 343 4.48 -10.52 31.34
N TYR A 344 5.48 -9.74 31.00
CA TYR A 344 5.82 -9.38 29.63
C TYR A 344 6.19 -10.64 28.83
N GLN A 345 5.38 -10.95 27.84
CA GLN A 345 5.72 -12.03 26.91
C GLN A 345 6.93 -11.62 26.07
N TYR A 346 7.90 -12.50 26.00
CA TYR A 346 9.01 -12.32 25.08
C TYR A 346 8.50 -12.22 23.64
N HIS A 347 9.27 -11.58 22.79
CA HIS A 347 8.95 -11.25 21.40
C HIS A 347 8.49 -12.45 20.55
N PHE A 348 8.81 -13.67 20.97
CA PHE A 348 8.63 -14.89 20.20
C PHE A 348 7.93 -15.97 21.03
N THR A 349 6.61 -15.95 21.06
CA THR A 349 5.84 -17.11 21.51
C THR A 349 5.57 -18.05 20.35
N SER A 350 5.60 -19.37 20.58
CA SER A 350 5.49 -20.39 19.53
C SER A 350 4.20 -20.33 18.72
N GLU A 351 3.09 -19.97 19.33
CA GLU A 351 1.77 -19.97 18.68
C GLU A 351 1.56 -18.77 17.73
N ARG A 352 2.26 -17.68 17.95
CA ARG A 352 2.10 -16.45 17.13
C ARG A 352 3.05 -16.39 15.95
N LEU A 353 4.16 -17.13 16.01
CA LEU A 353 5.15 -17.14 14.94
C LEU A 353 4.61 -17.64 13.60
N PRO A 354 3.81 -18.72 13.54
CA PRO A 354 3.22 -19.16 12.25
C PRO A 354 2.38 -18.06 11.61
N LYS A 355 1.56 -17.34 12.39
CA LYS A 355 0.75 -16.22 11.87
C LYS A 355 1.63 -15.08 11.39
N SER A 356 2.57 -14.62 12.19
CA SER A 356 3.41 -13.47 11.85
C SER A 356 4.43 -13.75 10.74
N ILE A 357 4.79 -15.00 10.48
CA ILE A 357 5.75 -15.35 9.43
C ILE A 357 5.02 -15.92 8.20
N GLN A 358 4.36 -17.05 8.34
CA GLN A 358 3.76 -17.77 7.19
C GLN A 358 2.51 -17.06 6.65
N SER A 359 1.50 -16.85 7.48
CA SER A 359 0.25 -16.21 7.09
C SER A 359 0.47 -14.77 6.60
N ARG A 360 1.29 -13.99 7.33
CA ARG A 360 1.67 -12.65 6.90
C ARG A 360 2.37 -12.64 5.53
N THR A 361 3.37 -13.51 5.33
CA THR A 361 4.11 -13.58 4.07
C THR A 361 3.19 -13.92 2.92
N SER A 362 2.29 -14.90 3.12
CA SER A 362 1.30 -15.28 2.11
C SER A 362 0.40 -14.10 1.74
N GLN A 363 -0.25 -13.46 2.71
CA GLN A 363 -1.18 -12.35 2.47
C GLN A 363 -0.49 -11.12 1.86
N MET A 364 0.69 -10.72 2.37
CA MET A 364 1.43 -9.58 1.84
C MET A 364 1.94 -9.78 0.41
N THR A 365 2.23 -11.02 0.03
CA THR A 365 2.60 -11.33 -1.37
C THR A 365 1.36 -11.36 -2.27
N MET A 366 0.22 -11.80 -1.74
CA MET A 366 -1.03 -11.88 -2.50
C MET A 366 -1.67 -10.53 -2.78
N ILE A 367 -1.33 -9.48 -2.03
CA ILE A 367 -1.91 -8.14 -2.23
C ILE A 367 -1.72 -7.63 -3.65
N ASP A 368 -0.54 -7.87 -4.26
CA ASP A 368 -0.19 -7.41 -5.60
C ASP A 368 -0.66 -8.35 -6.72
N GLY A 369 -1.41 -9.34 -6.37
CA GLY A 369 -1.72 -10.39 -7.32
C GLY A 369 -2.68 -10.00 -8.44
N LEU A 370 -3.55 -9.05 -8.22
CA LEU A 370 -4.30 -8.34 -9.24
C LEU A 370 -4.06 -6.87 -9.02
N SER A 371 -3.38 -6.22 -9.93
CA SER A 371 -3.10 -4.79 -9.83
C SER A 371 -3.37 -4.07 -11.14
N LEU A 372 -3.94 -2.88 -11.00
CA LEU A 372 -4.22 -1.95 -12.06
C LEU A 372 -3.54 -0.62 -11.75
N ASN A 373 -2.98 0.01 -12.77
CA ASN A 373 -2.71 1.43 -12.73
C ASN A 373 -3.86 2.13 -13.44
N ILE A 374 -4.46 3.10 -12.78
CA ILE A 374 -5.55 3.90 -13.33
C ILE A 374 -5.21 5.38 -13.25
N ASP A 375 -5.51 6.09 -14.31
CA ASP A 375 -5.45 7.54 -14.36
C ASP A 375 -6.88 8.08 -14.27
N VAL A 376 -7.11 8.93 -13.28
CA VAL A 376 -8.44 9.47 -12.97
C VAL A 376 -8.36 10.98 -12.75
N THR A 377 -9.51 11.62 -12.86
CA THR A 377 -9.66 13.02 -12.47
C THR A 377 -9.33 13.21 -11.00
N GLY A 378 -8.55 14.24 -10.69
CA GLY A 378 -8.04 14.49 -9.35
C GLY A 378 -9.11 14.90 -8.35
N SER A 379 -9.02 14.36 -7.14
CA SER A 379 -9.85 14.72 -5.99
C SER A 379 -9.06 14.51 -4.70
N THR A 380 -9.29 15.34 -3.71
CA THR A 380 -8.69 15.17 -2.37
C THR A 380 -9.46 14.17 -1.49
N LEU A 381 -10.46 13.50 -2.07
CA LEU A 381 -11.31 12.54 -1.35
C LEU A 381 -10.59 11.23 -1.01
N VAL A 382 -9.72 10.74 -1.91
CA VAL A 382 -9.12 9.41 -1.84
C VAL A 382 -7.67 9.49 -1.37
N CYS A 383 -7.30 8.60 -0.45
CA CYS A 383 -5.93 8.47 0.07
C CYS A 383 -5.42 7.03 -0.07
N ALA A 384 -4.11 6.84 0.00
CA ALA A 384 -3.52 5.50 0.08
C ALA A 384 -4.04 4.74 1.32
N GLY A 385 -4.47 3.50 1.12
CA GLY A 385 -5.12 2.67 2.14
C GLY A 385 -6.64 2.76 2.18
N ASP A 386 -7.26 3.50 1.27
CA ASP A 386 -8.71 3.51 1.08
C ASP A 386 -9.15 2.42 0.11
N ILE A 387 -10.44 2.08 0.17
CA ILE A 387 -11.08 1.15 -0.76
C ILE A 387 -11.84 1.94 -1.80
N VAL A 388 -11.66 1.57 -3.07
CA VAL A 388 -12.38 2.12 -4.21
C VAL A 388 -13.05 1.02 -5.01
N GLY A 389 -14.21 1.30 -5.58
CA GLY A 389 -14.87 0.42 -6.54
C GLY A 389 -14.29 0.66 -7.94
N ILE A 390 -14.13 -0.39 -8.74
CA ILE A 390 -13.68 -0.30 -10.13
C ILE A 390 -14.66 -1.05 -11.02
N ILE A 391 -15.04 -0.42 -12.13
CA ILE A 391 -15.87 -1.00 -13.18
C ILE A 391 -15.17 -0.78 -14.52
N ILE A 392 -14.75 -1.90 -15.14
CA ILE A 392 -14.17 -1.89 -16.49
C ILE A 392 -15.10 -2.70 -17.40
N PRO A 393 -15.48 -2.17 -18.59
CA PRO A 393 -16.32 -2.90 -19.52
C PRO A 393 -15.58 -4.10 -20.11
N ASN A 394 -16.31 -5.17 -20.35
CA ASN A 394 -15.78 -6.33 -21.05
C ASN A 394 -15.58 -6.02 -22.53
N THR A 395 -14.47 -6.43 -23.12
CA THR A 395 -14.21 -6.29 -24.57
C THR A 395 -15.22 -7.06 -25.44
N ALA A 396 -15.86 -8.09 -24.88
CA ALA A 396 -16.88 -8.90 -25.55
C ALA A 396 -18.32 -8.53 -25.18
N ALA A 397 -18.55 -7.32 -24.67
CA ALA A 397 -19.84 -6.86 -24.16
C ALA A 397 -21.00 -6.86 -25.20
N ASN A 398 -20.67 -6.89 -26.50
CA ASN A 398 -21.67 -6.88 -27.58
C ASN A 398 -22.20 -8.27 -27.97
N ILE A 399 -21.82 -9.33 -27.26
CA ILE A 399 -22.32 -10.70 -27.51
C ILE A 399 -23.49 -10.96 -26.57
N GLU A 400 -24.68 -11.25 -27.12
CA GLU A 400 -25.87 -11.59 -26.33
C GLU A 400 -25.55 -12.69 -25.31
N GLY A 401 -25.85 -12.43 -24.04
CA GLY A 401 -25.64 -13.35 -22.93
C GLY A 401 -24.30 -13.21 -22.19
N ASN A 402 -23.40 -12.33 -22.63
CA ASN A 402 -22.17 -12.04 -21.89
C ASN A 402 -22.36 -10.91 -20.87
N ASP A 403 -21.62 -11.01 -19.76
CA ASP A 403 -21.51 -9.91 -18.80
C ASP A 403 -20.93 -8.67 -19.49
N THR A 404 -21.58 -7.53 -19.30
CA THR A 404 -21.11 -6.24 -19.83
C THR A 404 -19.84 -5.73 -19.16
N GLU A 405 -19.44 -6.32 -18.04
CA GLU A 405 -18.31 -5.90 -17.22
C GLU A 405 -17.28 -7.02 -17.05
N ASP A 406 -16.00 -6.65 -16.98
CA ASP A 406 -14.92 -7.60 -16.78
C ASP A 406 -14.99 -8.22 -15.37
N SER A 407 -15.12 -9.53 -15.30
CA SER A 407 -15.30 -10.26 -14.05
C SER A 407 -14.03 -10.31 -13.17
N LEU A 408 -12.83 -10.15 -13.75
CA LEU A 408 -11.57 -10.14 -13.02
C LEU A 408 -11.28 -8.77 -12.40
N PHE A 409 -11.56 -7.72 -13.15
CA PHE A 409 -11.21 -6.35 -12.81
C PHE A 409 -12.40 -5.51 -12.34
N LYS A 410 -13.52 -6.16 -12.02
CA LYS A 410 -14.66 -5.55 -11.35
C LYS A 410 -14.58 -5.73 -9.84
N GLY A 411 -15.10 -4.75 -9.08
CA GLY A 411 -15.32 -4.85 -7.64
C GLY A 411 -14.47 -3.90 -6.83
N ASN A 412 -14.21 -4.27 -5.60
CA ASN A 412 -13.46 -3.45 -4.66
C ASN A 412 -11.96 -3.63 -4.85
N PHE A 413 -11.22 -2.54 -4.73
CA PHE A 413 -9.76 -2.50 -4.77
C PHE A 413 -9.21 -1.65 -3.64
N LEU A 414 -8.08 -2.04 -3.10
CA LEU A 414 -7.29 -1.24 -2.17
C LEU A 414 -6.39 -0.29 -2.95
N VAL A 415 -6.40 0.98 -2.59
CA VAL A 415 -5.48 1.97 -3.15
C VAL A 415 -4.11 1.80 -2.50
N LYS A 416 -3.15 1.29 -3.26
CA LYS A 416 -1.78 1.02 -2.80
C LYS A 416 -0.91 2.27 -2.88
N THR A 417 -0.89 2.91 -4.05
CA THR A 417 -0.14 4.14 -4.29
C THR A 417 -1.01 5.18 -4.95
N ILE A 418 -0.76 6.43 -4.63
CA ILE A 418 -1.35 7.58 -5.31
C ILE A 418 -0.25 8.59 -5.65
N ARG A 419 -0.31 9.09 -6.86
CA ARG A 419 0.39 10.28 -7.29
C ARG A 419 -0.66 11.33 -7.59
N HIS A 420 -0.64 12.44 -6.86
CA HIS A 420 -1.43 13.62 -7.15
C HIS A 420 -0.58 14.58 -7.96
N ASP A 421 -1.04 14.96 -9.14
CA ASP A 421 -0.40 15.95 -9.98
C ASP A 421 -1.28 17.19 -10.08
N PHE A 422 -0.78 18.30 -9.57
CA PHE A 422 -1.39 19.62 -9.66
C PHE A 422 -0.61 20.42 -10.69
N ASP A 423 -1.20 20.62 -11.86
CA ASP A 423 -0.66 21.48 -12.92
C ASP A 423 -1.33 22.85 -12.86
N MET A 424 -0.52 23.90 -12.78
CA MET A 424 -1.04 25.28 -12.69
C MET A 424 -1.25 25.94 -14.05
N ASN A 425 -0.78 25.34 -15.14
CA ASN A 425 -0.86 25.89 -16.50
C ASN A 425 -1.80 25.12 -17.42
N PRO A 426 -2.57 25.79 -18.29
CA PRO A 426 -3.06 27.19 -18.27
C PRO A 426 -4.35 27.36 -17.47
N ALA A 427 -5.07 26.26 -17.15
CA ALA A 427 -6.40 26.30 -16.52
C ALA A 427 -6.42 25.69 -15.11
N GLY A 428 -5.29 25.19 -14.61
CA GLY A 428 -5.20 24.50 -13.33
C GLY A 428 -5.96 23.17 -13.32
N ARG A 429 -5.25 22.04 -13.38
CA ARG A 429 -5.87 20.71 -13.32
C ARG A 429 -5.19 19.83 -12.29
N HIS A 430 -5.98 19.22 -11.46
CA HIS A 430 -5.57 18.11 -10.59
C HIS A 430 -5.90 16.79 -11.30
N SER A 431 -4.90 15.96 -11.47
CA SER A 431 -5.03 14.57 -11.95
C SER A 431 -4.41 13.61 -10.94
N MET A 432 -4.88 12.38 -10.95
CA MET A 432 -4.35 11.33 -10.08
C MET A 432 -4.01 10.08 -10.89
N SER A 433 -2.81 9.55 -10.66
CA SER A 433 -2.43 8.20 -11.08
C SER A 433 -2.38 7.31 -9.86
N MET A 434 -3.15 6.23 -9.86
CA MET A 434 -3.28 5.32 -8.73
C MET A 434 -2.92 3.89 -9.14
N GLN A 435 -2.16 3.21 -8.28
CA GLN A 435 -2.07 1.77 -8.31
C GLN A 435 -3.10 1.20 -7.34
N VAL A 436 -4.04 0.43 -7.87
CA VAL A 436 -5.07 -0.25 -7.09
C VAL A 436 -4.88 -1.76 -7.16
N VAL A 437 -5.05 -2.43 -6.02
CA VAL A 437 -4.70 -3.84 -5.86
C VAL A 437 -5.83 -4.62 -5.20
N LYS A 438 -5.88 -5.92 -5.49
CA LYS A 438 -6.84 -6.80 -4.83
C LYS A 438 -6.32 -8.25 -4.73
N ASP A 439 -6.69 -8.91 -3.64
CA ASP A 439 -6.26 -10.26 -3.28
C ASP A 439 -7.29 -11.35 -3.64
N SER A 440 -8.50 -10.98 -3.99
CA SER A 440 -9.64 -11.89 -4.17
C SER A 440 -10.53 -11.47 -5.34
N MET A 441 -11.50 -12.28 -5.71
CA MET A 441 -12.40 -12.05 -6.85
C MET A 441 -13.85 -11.89 -6.40
N THR A 442 -14.63 -11.17 -7.20
CA THR A 442 -16.07 -10.93 -6.96
C THR A 442 -16.93 -12.14 -7.30
N LYS A 443 -16.56 -12.90 -8.32
CA LYS A 443 -17.31 -14.08 -8.80
C LYS A 443 -16.57 -15.37 -8.52
N ASN A 444 -17.35 -16.42 -8.23
CA ASN A 444 -16.83 -17.78 -8.23
C ASN A 444 -16.36 -18.13 -9.63
N ILE A 445 -15.12 -18.60 -9.74
CA ILE A 445 -14.67 -19.22 -10.97
C ILE A 445 -15.45 -20.54 -11.09
N PRO A 446 -16.09 -20.79 -12.25
CA PRO A 446 -16.79 -22.03 -12.46
C PRO A 446 -15.83 -23.20 -12.18
N SER A 447 -16.27 -24.16 -11.37
CA SER A 447 -15.53 -25.40 -11.25
C SER A 447 -15.33 -25.97 -12.66
N PRO A 448 -14.14 -26.43 -13.03
CA PRO A 448 -13.96 -27.10 -14.31
C PRO A 448 -15.00 -28.25 -14.38
N ASN A 449 -15.72 -28.29 -15.49
CA ASN A 449 -16.65 -29.43 -15.72
C ASN A 449 -15.87 -30.69 -15.43
N ASN A 450 -16.47 -31.62 -14.67
CA ASN A 450 -15.89 -32.92 -14.31
C ASN A 450 -15.42 -33.79 -15.52
N ASN A 451 -15.61 -33.30 -16.73
CA ASN A 451 -15.17 -33.92 -17.98
C ASN A 451 -13.75 -33.47 -18.43
N PHE A 452 -13.06 -32.63 -17.65
CA PHE A 452 -11.65 -32.40 -17.89
C PHE A 452 -10.85 -33.54 -17.25
N GLU A 453 -10.82 -34.71 -17.94
CA GLU A 453 -9.75 -35.66 -17.68
C GLU A 453 -8.43 -34.99 -18.05
N PRO A 454 -7.51 -34.75 -17.12
CA PRO A 454 -6.17 -34.30 -17.50
C PRO A 454 -5.66 -35.43 -18.42
N LYS A 455 -5.44 -35.12 -19.69
CA LYS A 455 -4.69 -36.01 -20.59
C LYS A 455 -3.51 -36.50 -19.78
N GLN A 456 -3.45 -37.81 -19.53
CA GLN A 456 -2.37 -38.42 -18.78
C GLN A 456 -1.07 -37.76 -19.21
N ILE A 457 -0.47 -37.05 -18.28
CA ILE A 457 0.89 -36.53 -18.48
C ILE A 457 1.66 -37.75 -18.96
N ALA A 458 2.25 -37.64 -20.14
CA ALA A 458 2.92 -38.70 -20.82
C ALA A 458 3.66 -39.59 -19.80
N LYS A 459 3.54 -40.91 -19.93
CA LYS A 459 4.23 -41.88 -19.06
C LYS A 459 5.61 -41.31 -18.71
N PRO A 460 5.99 -41.30 -17.41
CA PRO A 460 7.31 -40.79 -17.04
C PRO A 460 8.32 -41.37 -18.01
N LEU A 461 9.11 -40.49 -18.63
CA LEU A 461 10.20 -40.93 -19.46
C LEU A 461 11.03 -41.88 -18.59
N THR A 462 10.97 -43.16 -18.87
CA THR A 462 11.90 -44.11 -18.30
C THR A 462 13.27 -43.61 -18.70
N PHE A 463 14.06 -43.15 -17.73
CA PHE A 463 15.45 -42.84 -17.96
C PHE A 463 16.06 -44.09 -18.59
N LYS A 464 16.48 -44.00 -19.85
CA LYS A 464 17.29 -45.03 -20.43
C LYS A 464 18.60 -44.99 -19.68
N GLU A 465 18.90 -46.05 -18.95
CA GLU A 465 20.21 -46.20 -18.33
C GLU A 465 21.25 -46.23 -19.44
N PHE A 466 22.33 -45.47 -19.27
CA PHE A 466 23.51 -45.60 -20.09
C PHE A 466 24.14 -46.96 -19.76
N ASP A 467 24.42 -47.75 -20.74
CA ASP A 467 25.24 -48.92 -20.52
C ASP A 467 26.66 -48.53 -20.16
N ASP A 468 27.46 -49.48 -19.71
CA ASP A 468 28.85 -49.24 -19.30
C ASP A 468 29.74 -48.71 -20.46
N THR A 469 29.22 -48.63 -21.67
CA THR A 469 29.91 -48.09 -22.87
C THR A 469 29.52 -46.65 -23.18
N GLY A 470 28.54 -46.07 -22.42
CA GLY A 470 28.05 -44.71 -22.59
C GLY A 470 27.14 -44.49 -23.81
N ILE A 471 26.60 -45.57 -24.38
CA ILE A 471 25.65 -45.51 -25.50
C ILE A 471 24.21 -45.58 -25.01
N LEU A 472 23.36 -44.68 -25.48
CA LEU A 472 21.91 -44.71 -25.26
C LEU A 472 21.30 -45.91 -25.97
N THR A 473 20.76 -46.87 -25.25
CA THR A 473 19.97 -48.00 -25.82
C THR A 473 18.48 -47.69 -25.78
#